data_13c0436981f05cfa5dc3ab4a2ddfee51
#
_entry.id   13c0436981f05cfa5dc3ab4a2ddfee51
#
_cell.length_a   1.000
_cell.length_b   1.000
_cell.length_c   1.000
_cell.angle_alpha   90.00
_cell.angle_beta   90.00
_cell.angle_gamma   90.00
#
_symmetry.space_group_name_H-M   'P 1'
#
loop_
_entity.id
_entity.type
_entity.pdbx_description
1 polymer ?
#
loop_
_entity_poly.entity_id
_entity_poly.type
_entity_poly.pdbx_seq_one_letter_code
_entity_poly.pdbx_strand_id
1 'polypeptide(L)'
;QELFEELQSENFHVVAVAIDENTETVSELAAGTSYPVLMDKDHLLTELYAISNVPSVIWIDENNMIARPAASEVGTDTFTEITGMSRETHMQQVRDWVRKGVLPDDASYSVPDLSEEEVQARLHFRIAAHLRREGREEEAGAHFDRAAELAPLDFTIVRASMPLRGGDPFGEEFFELYQKY
;
A
#
# COMPACT_ATOMS: atom_id res chain seq x y z
N GLN A 1 -2.02 -16.96 -3.66
CA GLN A 1 -2.86 -17.91 -4.42
C GLN A 1 -3.20 -19.12 -3.55
N GLU A 2 -2.18 -19.91 -3.12
CA GLU A 2 -2.34 -21.13 -2.30
C GLU A 2 -3.22 -20.91 -1.05
N LEU A 3 -2.93 -19.89 -0.26
CA LEU A 3 -3.69 -19.58 0.96
C LEU A 3 -5.15 -19.19 0.66
N PHE A 4 -5.38 -18.45 -0.43
CA PHE A 4 -6.73 -18.11 -0.88
C PHE A 4 -7.51 -19.37 -1.28
N GLU A 5 -6.90 -20.26 -2.05
CA GLU A 5 -7.52 -21.54 -2.45
C GLU A 5 -7.85 -22.43 -1.25
N GLU A 6 -7.00 -22.42 -0.22
CA GLU A 6 -7.24 -23.14 1.04
C GLU A 6 -8.44 -22.56 1.82
N LEU A 7 -8.54 -21.22 1.92
CA LEU A 7 -9.45 -20.55 2.85
C LEU A 7 -10.71 -19.96 2.22
N GLN A 8 -10.86 -19.94 0.89
CA GLN A 8 -11.98 -19.29 0.19
C GLN A 8 -13.37 -19.79 0.61
N SER A 9 -13.47 -21.03 1.07
CA SER A 9 -14.74 -21.59 1.60
C SER A 9 -15.04 -21.17 3.04
N GLU A 10 -14.11 -20.49 3.71
CA GLU A 10 -14.19 -20.07 5.11
C GLU A 10 -14.49 -18.56 5.24
N ASN A 11 -15.21 -17.98 4.26
CA ASN A 11 -15.50 -16.53 4.17
C ASN A 11 -14.24 -15.65 4.09
N PHE A 12 -13.17 -16.15 3.50
CA PHE A 12 -11.92 -15.44 3.28
C PHE A 12 -11.82 -14.95 1.83
N HIS A 13 -11.56 -13.68 1.66
CA HIS A 13 -11.42 -13.02 0.36
C HIS A 13 -10.06 -12.32 0.24
N VAL A 14 -9.50 -12.33 -0.96
CA VAL A 14 -8.29 -11.59 -1.30
C VAL A 14 -8.62 -10.62 -2.43
N VAL A 15 -8.17 -9.38 -2.30
CA VAL A 15 -8.16 -8.39 -3.37
C VAL A 15 -6.71 -7.92 -3.49
N ALA A 16 -6.11 -8.15 -4.66
CA ALA A 16 -4.80 -7.58 -4.97
C ALA A 16 -4.98 -6.22 -5.65
N VAL A 17 -4.07 -5.29 -5.35
CA VAL A 17 -4.06 -3.96 -5.98
C VAL A 17 -2.66 -3.69 -6.51
N ALA A 18 -2.55 -3.56 -7.82
CA ALA A 18 -1.32 -3.16 -8.50
C ALA A 18 -1.27 -1.63 -8.61
N ILE A 19 -0.11 -1.07 -8.30
CA ILE A 19 0.16 0.37 -8.43
C ILE A 19 0.98 0.70 -9.69
N ASP A 20 1.16 -0.29 -10.55
CA ASP A 20 1.88 -0.14 -11.82
C ASP A 20 1.04 0.63 -12.85
N GLU A 21 1.70 1.36 -13.74
CA GLU A 21 1.02 2.06 -14.83
C GLU A 21 0.69 1.14 -16.01
N ASN A 22 1.48 0.08 -16.22
CA ASN A 22 1.34 -0.81 -17.37
C ASN A 22 0.28 -1.88 -17.13
N THR A 23 -0.91 -1.64 -17.69
CA THR A 23 -2.06 -2.56 -17.56
C THR A 23 -1.83 -3.91 -18.23
N GLU A 24 -1.08 -3.97 -19.35
CA GLU A 24 -0.81 -5.22 -20.06
C GLU A 24 0.06 -6.14 -19.21
N THR A 25 1.17 -5.62 -18.67
CA THR A 25 2.06 -6.36 -17.77
C THR A 25 1.30 -6.86 -16.54
N VAL A 26 0.49 -6.01 -15.91
CA VAL A 26 -0.31 -6.43 -14.75
C VAL A 26 -1.33 -7.52 -15.14
N SER A 27 -1.98 -7.40 -16.29
CA SER A 27 -2.93 -8.42 -16.79
C SER A 27 -2.23 -9.76 -17.04
N GLU A 28 -1.03 -9.75 -17.60
CA GLU A 28 -0.23 -10.96 -17.82
C GLU A 28 0.16 -11.63 -16.50
N LEU A 29 0.63 -10.84 -15.53
CA LEU A 29 1.00 -11.34 -14.19
C LEU A 29 -0.20 -11.82 -13.40
N ALA A 30 -1.36 -11.21 -13.58
CA ALA A 30 -2.62 -11.60 -12.95
C ALA A 30 -3.26 -12.83 -13.61
N ALA A 31 -2.81 -13.22 -14.80
CA ALA A 31 -3.37 -14.37 -15.51
C ALA A 31 -3.21 -15.65 -14.66
N GLY A 32 -4.34 -16.29 -14.37
CA GLY A 32 -4.40 -17.51 -13.55
C GLY A 32 -4.55 -17.25 -12.03
N THR A 33 -4.68 -16.00 -11.58
CA THR A 33 -5.14 -15.73 -10.22
C THR A 33 -6.65 -15.98 -10.13
N SER A 34 -7.11 -16.48 -8.97
CA SER A 34 -8.54 -16.76 -8.72
C SER A 34 -9.22 -15.69 -7.85
N TYR A 35 -8.55 -14.60 -7.59
CA TYR A 35 -9.07 -13.43 -6.86
C TYR A 35 -8.93 -12.16 -7.71
N PRO A 36 -9.72 -11.10 -7.42
CA PRO A 36 -9.63 -9.83 -8.15
C PRO A 36 -8.26 -9.19 -8.05
N VAL A 37 -7.77 -8.68 -9.19
CA VAL A 37 -6.60 -7.80 -9.26
C VAL A 37 -7.06 -6.46 -9.81
N LEU A 38 -6.95 -5.41 -9.00
CA LEU A 38 -7.34 -4.04 -9.33
C LEU A 38 -6.10 -3.21 -9.68
N MET A 39 -6.32 -2.08 -10.32
CA MET A 39 -5.28 -1.11 -10.68
C MET A 39 -5.49 0.19 -9.92
N ASP A 40 -4.45 0.67 -9.25
CA ASP A 40 -4.41 1.99 -8.61
C ASP A 40 -3.23 2.81 -9.18
N LYS A 41 -3.38 3.26 -10.40
CA LYS A 41 -2.35 4.02 -11.13
C LYS A 41 -2.02 5.38 -10.51
N ASP A 42 -2.93 5.91 -9.74
CA ASP A 42 -2.79 7.23 -9.11
C ASP A 42 -2.39 7.15 -7.63
N HIS A 43 -2.10 5.94 -7.14
CA HIS A 43 -1.70 5.68 -5.76
C HIS A 43 -2.70 6.21 -4.71
N LEU A 44 -3.99 6.33 -5.06
CA LEU A 44 -5.01 6.84 -4.14
C LEU A 44 -5.31 5.88 -3.00
N LEU A 45 -5.29 4.56 -3.28
CA LEU A 45 -5.49 3.55 -2.25
C LEU A 45 -4.31 3.52 -1.29
N THR A 46 -3.09 3.65 -1.80
CA THR A 46 -1.89 3.71 -0.94
C THR A 46 -1.93 4.90 0.00
N GLU A 47 -2.39 6.07 -0.48
CA GLU A 47 -2.61 7.25 0.36
C GLU A 47 -3.71 7.01 1.41
N LEU A 48 -4.87 6.47 1.00
CA LEU A 48 -6.01 6.25 1.90
C LEU A 48 -5.71 5.27 3.03
N TYR A 49 -4.90 4.26 2.78
CA TYR A 49 -4.53 3.22 3.76
C TYR A 49 -3.16 3.44 4.41
N ALA A 50 -2.55 4.61 4.21
CA ALA A 50 -1.22 4.95 4.71
C ALA A 50 -0.15 3.87 4.37
N ILE A 51 -0.17 3.39 3.12
CA ILE A 51 0.79 2.40 2.63
C ILE A 51 2.06 3.13 2.18
N SER A 52 3.12 3.00 2.94
CA SER A 52 4.42 3.64 2.65
C SER A 52 5.34 2.77 1.82
N ASN A 53 5.07 1.48 1.73
CA ASN A 53 5.91 0.53 1.03
C ASN A 53 5.08 -0.58 0.36
N VAL A 54 5.57 -1.10 -0.74
CA VAL A 54 5.00 -2.27 -1.41
C VAL A 54 6.10 -3.35 -1.54
N PRO A 55 5.72 -4.60 -1.40
CA PRO A 55 4.37 -5.13 -1.16
C PRO A 55 3.90 -4.94 0.29
N SER A 56 2.62 -4.65 0.48
CA SER A 56 1.97 -4.53 1.79
C SER A 56 0.67 -5.30 1.83
N VAL A 57 0.29 -5.76 3.02
CA VAL A 57 -0.95 -6.50 3.27
C VAL A 57 -1.72 -5.80 4.38
N ILE A 58 -3.02 -5.64 4.19
CA ILE A 58 -3.96 -5.09 5.18
C ILE A 58 -5.05 -6.13 5.42
N TRP A 59 -5.41 -6.38 6.67
CA TRP A 59 -6.52 -7.26 7.01
C TRP A 59 -7.75 -6.44 7.37
N ILE A 60 -8.88 -6.78 6.75
CA ILE A 60 -10.17 -6.11 6.97
C ILE A 60 -11.15 -7.18 7.43
N ASP A 61 -11.84 -6.93 8.54
CA ASP A 61 -12.82 -7.84 9.10
C ASP A 61 -14.19 -7.74 8.40
N GLU A 62 -15.12 -8.60 8.79
CA GLU A 62 -16.48 -8.66 8.26
C GLU A 62 -17.35 -7.43 8.60
N ASN A 63 -16.87 -6.55 9.48
CA ASN A 63 -17.51 -5.26 9.81
C ASN A 63 -16.90 -4.11 9.01
N ASN A 64 -16.04 -4.40 8.05
CA ASN A 64 -15.26 -3.43 7.26
C ASN A 64 -14.29 -2.59 8.12
N MET A 65 -13.83 -3.14 9.24
CA MET A 65 -12.80 -2.50 10.07
C MET A 65 -11.43 -3.09 9.76
N ILE A 66 -10.40 -2.24 9.82
CA ILE A 66 -9.02 -2.72 9.69
C ILE A 66 -8.68 -3.54 10.94
N ALA A 67 -8.58 -4.84 10.77
CA ALA A 67 -8.19 -5.77 11.83
C ALA A 67 -6.67 -5.81 12.02
N ARG A 68 -5.91 -5.58 10.94
CA ARG A 68 -4.46 -5.41 10.98
C ARG A 68 -4.04 -4.35 9.96
N PRO A 69 -3.35 -3.29 10.38
CA PRO A 69 -2.88 -2.24 9.48
C PRO A 69 -1.83 -2.76 8.48
N ALA A 70 -1.39 -1.89 7.57
CA ALA A 70 -0.41 -2.24 6.54
C ALA A 70 0.88 -2.82 7.14
N ALA A 71 1.25 -3.99 6.67
CA ALA A 71 2.50 -4.66 7.02
C ALA A 71 3.18 -5.20 5.75
N SER A 72 4.52 -5.17 5.75
CA SER A 72 5.33 -5.54 4.57
C SER A 72 5.52 -7.06 4.46
N GLU A 73 4.47 -7.83 4.59
CA GLU A 73 4.48 -9.27 4.39
C GLU A 73 3.90 -9.63 3.03
N VAL A 74 4.52 -10.58 2.41
CA VAL A 74 4.20 -10.97 1.03
C VAL A 74 3.96 -12.46 0.86
N GLY A 75 3.91 -13.22 1.93
CA GLY A 75 3.82 -14.67 1.85
C GLY A 75 5.00 -15.29 1.09
N THR A 76 6.17 -14.66 1.14
CA THR A 76 7.45 -15.14 0.63
C THR A 76 8.53 -14.92 1.67
N ASP A 77 9.67 -15.62 1.54
CA ASP A 77 10.81 -15.46 2.46
C ASP A 77 11.81 -14.38 2.00
N THR A 78 11.52 -13.69 0.89
CA THR A 78 12.43 -12.71 0.27
C THR A 78 12.83 -11.58 1.22
N PHE A 79 11.93 -11.17 2.10
CA PHE A 79 12.15 -10.04 3.01
C PHE A 79 12.31 -10.46 4.47
N THR A 80 12.42 -11.76 4.76
CA THR A 80 12.51 -12.30 6.13
C THR A 80 13.66 -11.68 6.93
N GLU A 81 14.81 -11.42 6.32
CA GLU A 81 15.96 -10.81 6.98
C GLU A 81 15.70 -9.37 7.44
N ILE A 82 14.80 -8.66 6.74
CA ILE A 82 14.45 -7.27 7.04
C ILE A 82 13.26 -7.19 8.00
N THR A 83 12.23 -7.99 7.74
CA THR A 83 10.95 -7.92 8.48
C THR A 83 10.90 -8.86 9.69
N GLY A 84 11.78 -9.87 9.75
CA GLY A 84 11.70 -10.94 10.75
C GLY A 84 10.54 -11.92 10.52
N MET A 85 9.73 -11.72 9.49
CA MET A 85 8.53 -12.50 9.20
C MET A 85 8.81 -13.53 8.09
N SER A 86 8.68 -14.82 8.39
CA SER A 86 8.74 -15.85 7.37
C SER A 86 7.38 -16.03 6.68
N ARG A 87 7.41 -16.56 5.45
CA ARG A 87 6.21 -16.96 4.72
C ARG A 87 5.28 -17.85 5.56
N GLU A 88 5.84 -18.88 6.20
CA GLU A 88 5.04 -19.82 6.99
C GLU A 88 4.39 -19.15 8.20
N THR A 89 5.12 -18.30 8.90
CA THR A 89 4.58 -17.53 10.05
C THR A 89 3.42 -16.65 9.61
N HIS A 90 3.57 -15.89 8.52
CA HIS A 90 2.51 -15.04 7.98
C HIS A 90 1.27 -15.86 7.57
N MET A 91 1.46 -16.94 6.82
CA MET A 91 0.35 -17.80 6.40
C MET A 91 -0.36 -18.44 7.58
N GLN A 92 0.37 -18.84 8.63
CA GLN A 92 -0.23 -19.40 9.85
C GLN A 92 -1.03 -18.35 10.63
N GLN A 93 -0.54 -17.11 10.71
CA GLN A 93 -1.29 -16.02 11.33
C GLN A 93 -2.62 -15.76 10.61
N VAL A 94 -2.64 -15.75 9.28
CA VAL A 94 -3.88 -15.61 8.51
C VAL A 94 -4.85 -16.77 8.78
N ARG A 95 -4.36 -18.02 8.83
CA ARG A 95 -5.18 -19.18 9.19
C ARG A 95 -5.80 -19.05 10.59
N ASP A 96 -5.00 -18.60 11.55
CA ASP A 96 -5.45 -18.45 12.93
C ASP A 96 -6.48 -17.32 13.06
N TRP A 97 -6.31 -16.23 12.32
CA TRP A 97 -7.31 -15.16 12.25
C TRP A 97 -8.62 -15.64 11.63
N VAL A 98 -8.58 -16.25 10.44
CA VAL A 98 -9.78 -16.72 9.73
C VAL A 98 -10.54 -17.78 10.52
N ARG A 99 -9.82 -18.77 11.08
CA ARG A 99 -10.45 -19.94 11.73
C ARG A 99 -10.77 -19.75 13.20
N LYS A 100 -10.02 -18.89 13.90
CA LYS A 100 -10.07 -18.77 15.36
C LYS A 100 -10.34 -17.34 15.82
N GLY A 101 -10.32 -16.34 14.93
CA GLY A 101 -10.40 -14.92 15.28
C GLY A 101 -9.18 -14.40 16.06
N VAL A 102 -8.03 -15.11 15.98
CA VAL A 102 -6.81 -14.72 16.70
C VAL A 102 -5.98 -13.82 15.81
N LEU A 103 -5.79 -12.58 16.24
CA LEU A 103 -4.90 -11.62 15.57
C LEU A 103 -3.46 -11.76 16.09
N PRO A 104 -2.45 -11.48 15.27
CA PRO A 104 -1.06 -11.40 15.72
C PRO A 104 -0.83 -10.17 16.62
N ASP A 105 0.24 -10.19 17.42
CA ASP A 105 0.53 -9.14 18.41
C ASP A 105 0.68 -7.75 17.78
N ASP A 106 1.21 -7.66 16.55
CA ASP A 106 1.39 -6.42 15.80
C ASP A 106 0.09 -5.85 15.21
N ALA A 107 -1.02 -6.60 15.23
CA ALA A 107 -2.33 -6.08 14.84
C ALA A 107 -2.84 -5.00 15.80
N SER A 108 -2.29 -4.91 17.00
CA SER A 108 -2.66 -3.88 17.99
C SER A 108 -2.05 -2.50 17.71
N TYR A 109 -1.23 -2.36 16.64
CA TYR A 109 -0.65 -1.08 16.28
C TYR A 109 -1.73 -0.07 15.89
N SER A 110 -1.78 1.03 16.64
CA SER A 110 -2.69 2.15 16.34
C SER A 110 -1.98 3.12 15.39
N VAL A 111 -2.57 3.36 14.23
CA VAL A 111 -2.13 4.44 13.36
C VAL A 111 -2.50 5.76 14.05
N PRO A 112 -1.53 6.67 14.31
CA PRO A 112 -1.81 7.95 14.96
C PRO A 112 -2.73 8.83 14.08
N ASP A 113 -3.48 9.71 14.72
CA ASP A 113 -4.26 10.72 14.01
C ASP A 113 -3.31 11.65 13.22
N LEU A 114 -3.75 12.02 12.02
CA LEU A 114 -2.99 12.96 11.18
C LEU A 114 -3.09 14.38 11.75
N SER A 115 -1.99 15.12 11.68
CA SER A 115 -1.98 16.58 11.93
C SER A 115 -2.78 17.33 10.83
N GLU A 116 -3.06 18.60 11.07
CA GLU A 116 -3.74 19.43 10.08
C GLU A 116 -2.91 19.56 8.79
N GLU A 117 -1.60 19.65 8.90
CA GLU A 117 -0.66 19.71 7.78
C GLU A 117 -0.65 18.41 6.98
N GLU A 118 -0.64 17.25 7.65
CA GLU A 118 -0.70 15.94 6.99
C GLU A 118 -2.05 15.72 6.29
N VAL A 119 -3.16 16.18 6.87
CA VAL A 119 -4.48 16.16 6.21
C VAL A 119 -4.45 17.02 4.95
N GLN A 120 -3.89 18.24 5.02
CA GLN A 120 -3.75 19.10 3.85
C GLN A 120 -2.83 18.49 2.78
N ALA A 121 -1.73 17.86 3.18
CA ALA A 121 -0.83 17.16 2.27
C ALA A 121 -1.59 16.09 1.46
N ARG A 122 -2.41 15.28 2.11
CA ARG A 122 -3.22 14.25 1.46
C ARG A 122 -4.27 14.84 0.50
N LEU A 123 -4.88 15.98 0.86
CA LEU A 123 -5.81 16.68 -0.04
C LEU A 123 -5.07 17.20 -1.28
N HIS A 124 -3.88 17.77 -1.13
CA HIS A 124 -3.05 18.20 -2.26
C HIS A 124 -2.63 17.02 -3.14
N PHE A 125 -2.24 15.90 -2.54
CA PHE A 125 -1.92 14.67 -3.29
C PHE A 125 -3.11 14.22 -4.15
N ARG A 126 -4.32 14.16 -3.61
CA ARG A 126 -5.54 13.78 -4.34
C ARG A 126 -5.87 14.74 -5.48
N ILE A 127 -5.68 16.06 -5.27
CA ILE A 127 -5.86 17.06 -6.33
C ILE A 127 -4.83 16.82 -7.43
N ALA A 128 -3.56 16.60 -7.08
CA ALA A 128 -2.49 16.33 -8.03
C ALA A 128 -2.78 15.08 -8.88
N ALA A 129 -3.17 13.97 -8.24
CA ALA A 129 -3.53 12.74 -8.93
C ALA A 129 -4.71 12.92 -9.88
N HIS A 130 -5.72 13.72 -9.49
CA HIS A 130 -6.84 14.07 -10.37
C HIS A 130 -6.39 14.92 -11.57
N LEU A 131 -5.60 15.96 -11.34
CA LEU A 131 -5.08 16.86 -12.41
C LEU A 131 -4.22 16.07 -13.40
N ARG A 132 -3.39 15.16 -12.92
CA ARG A 132 -2.57 14.27 -13.76
C ARG A 132 -3.46 13.43 -14.70
N ARG A 133 -4.54 12.85 -14.21
CA ARG A 133 -5.50 12.10 -15.04
C ARG A 133 -6.15 12.97 -16.13
N GLU A 134 -6.34 14.25 -15.84
CA GLU A 134 -6.86 15.24 -16.81
C GLU A 134 -5.78 15.76 -17.77
N GLY A 135 -4.54 15.28 -17.68
CA GLY A 135 -3.40 15.74 -18.51
C GLY A 135 -2.86 17.12 -18.14
N ARG A 136 -3.16 17.62 -16.94
CA ARG A 136 -2.75 18.94 -16.43
C ARG A 136 -1.48 18.79 -15.58
N GLU A 137 -0.39 18.34 -16.21
CA GLU A 137 0.83 17.91 -15.54
C GLU A 137 1.52 19.03 -14.72
N GLU A 138 1.59 20.25 -15.24
CA GLU A 138 2.20 21.39 -14.54
C GLU A 138 1.46 21.72 -13.24
N GLU A 139 0.13 21.75 -13.30
CA GLU A 139 -0.70 22.01 -12.13
C GLU A 139 -0.66 20.84 -11.13
N ALA A 140 -0.63 19.60 -11.64
CA ALA A 140 -0.44 18.41 -10.80
C ALA A 140 0.89 18.48 -10.05
N GLY A 141 1.99 18.84 -10.74
CA GLY A 141 3.31 19.01 -10.15
C GLY A 141 3.30 20.00 -8.98
N ALA A 142 2.70 21.18 -9.17
CA ALA A 142 2.59 22.18 -8.10
C ALA A 142 1.86 21.66 -6.85
N HIS A 143 0.85 20.81 -7.05
CA HIS A 143 0.14 20.19 -5.92
C HIS A 143 0.93 19.05 -5.27
N PHE A 144 1.69 18.25 -6.02
CA PHE A 144 2.60 17.27 -5.43
C PHE A 144 3.69 17.94 -4.60
N ASP A 145 4.29 19.03 -5.11
CA ASP A 145 5.31 19.80 -4.38
C ASP A 145 4.72 20.35 -3.07
N ARG A 146 3.51 20.90 -3.14
CA ARG A 146 2.84 21.42 -1.95
C ARG A 146 2.53 20.32 -0.94
N ALA A 147 2.14 19.13 -1.37
CA ALA A 147 1.93 17.98 -0.50
C ALA A 147 3.23 17.58 0.22
N ALA A 148 4.35 17.52 -0.52
CA ALA A 148 5.66 17.21 0.04
C ALA A 148 6.18 18.29 1.02
N GLU A 149 5.89 19.58 0.78
CA GLU A 149 6.22 20.65 1.73
C GLU A 149 5.48 20.52 3.06
N LEU A 150 4.20 20.13 3.00
CA LEU A 150 3.34 19.99 4.20
C LEU A 150 3.67 18.74 5.02
N ALA A 151 4.08 17.66 4.36
CA ALA A 151 4.43 16.39 5.00
C ALA A 151 5.73 15.80 4.41
N PRO A 152 6.90 16.45 4.63
CA PRO A 152 8.15 16.10 3.94
C PRO A 152 8.73 14.74 4.32
N LEU A 153 8.29 14.15 5.43
CA LEU A 153 8.72 12.82 5.89
C LEU A 153 7.62 11.75 5.73
N ASP A 154 6.46 12.12 5.19
CA ASP A 154 5.40 11.14 4.94
C ASP A 154 5.69 10.34 3.66
N PHE A 155 6.11 9.09 3.83
CA PHE A 155 6.39 8.18 2.72
C PHE A 155 5.17 7.94 1.83
N THR A 156 3.96 7.97 2.37
CA THR A 156 2.72 7.79 1.61
C THR A 156 2.40 8.98 0.69
N ILE A 157 3.05 10.12 0.92
CA ILE A 157 2.93 11.33 0.12
C ILE A 157 4.16 11.50 -0.77
N VAL A 158 5.35 11.59 -0.16
CA VAL A 158 6.58 11.93 -0.90
C VAL A 158 6.98 10.79 -1.84
N ARG A 159 7.13 9.57 -1.33
CA ARG A 159 7.52 8.42 -2.15
C ARG A 159 6.46 8.05 -3.19
N ALA A 160 5.18 8.05 -2.82
CA ALA A 160 4.10 7.72 -3.74
C ALA A 160 4.01 8.71 -4.92
N SER A 161 4.39 9.97 -4.72
CA SER A 161 4.42 10.97 -5.80
C SER A 161 5.58 10.81 -6.77
N MET A 162 6.70 10.16 -6.37
CA MET A 162 7.89 10.02 -7.21
C MET A 162 7.58 9.43 -8.60
N PRO A 163 6.99 8.22 -8.73
CA PRO A 163 6.65 7.68 -10.04
C PRO A 163 5.60 8.52 -10.77
N LEU A 164 4.67 9.13 -10.05
CA LEU A 164 3.62 9.98 -10.66
C LEU A 164 4.18 11.28 -11.25
N ARG A 165 5.38 11.70 -10.82
CA ARG A 165 6.13 12.85 -11.36
C ARG A 165 7.25 12.43 -12.32
N GLY A 166 7.32 11.14 -12.69
CA GLY A 166 8.37 10.58 -13.53
C GLY A 166 9.71 10.33 -12.82
N GLY A 167 9.72 10.34 -11.49
CA GLY A 167 10.88 10.02 -10.67
C GLY A 167 11.01 8.51 -10.42
N ASP A 168 12.19 8.10 -9.95
CA ASP A 168 12.47 6.71 -9.58
C ASP A 168 12.18 6.51 -8.08
N PRO A 169 11.17 5.68 -7.70
CA PRO A 169 10.83 5.42 -6.31
C PRO A 169 11.90 4.61 -5.55
N PHE A 170 12.98 4.20 -6.21
CA PHE A 170 14.17 3.55 -5.66
C PHE A 170 15.46 4.31 -6.00
N GLY A 171 15.35 5.53 -6.52
CA GLY A 171 16.46 6.40 -6.88
C GLY A 171 17.09 7.16 -5.71
N GLU A 172 17.93 8.13 -6.02
CA GLU A 172 18.68 8.94 -5.05
C GLU A 172 17.73 9.70 -4.11
N GLU A 173 16.66 10.30 -4.64
CA GLU A 173 15.63 11.02 -3.88
C GLU A 173 14.97 10.13 -2.80
N PHE A 174 14.70 8.86 -3.14
CA PHE A 174 14.18 7.89 -2.16
C PHE A 174 15.17 7.63 -1.03
N PHE A 175 16.45 7.41 -1.35
CA PHE A 175 17.47 7.16 -0.32
C PHE A 175 17.72 8.38 0.57
N GLU A 176 17.66 9.59 0.02
CA GLU A 176 17.71 10.82 0.81
C GLU A 176 16.52 10.95 1.77
N LEU A 177 15.31 10.62 1.31
CA LEU A 177 14.12 10.59 2.15
C LEU A 177 14.27 9.56 3.28
N TYR A 178 14.73 8.34 2.94
CA TYR A 178 14.93 7.25 3.90
C TYR A 178 15.97 7.58 4.98
N GLN A 179 17.00 8.35 4.66
CA GLN A 179 18.00 8.78 5.64
C GLN A 179 17.50 9.85 6.62
N LYS A 180 16.45 10.58 6.25
CA LYS A 180 15.84 11.63 7.10
C LYS A 180 14.71 11.11 7.99
N TYR A 181 14.17 9.95 7.66
CA TYR A 181 13.12 9.26 8.40
C TYR A 181 13.68 8.48 9.60
#